data_a94d1680c2f8b4312f025849d4bad6bf
#
_entry.id   a94d1680c2f8b4312f025849d4bad6bf
#
_cell.length_a   1.000
_cell.length_b   1.000
_cell.length_c   1.000
_cell.angle_alpha   90.00
_cell.angle_beta   90.00
_cell.angle_gamma   90.00
#
_symmetry.space_group_name_H-M   'P 1'
#
loop_
_entity.id
_entity.type
_entity.pdbx_description
1 polymer ?
#
loop_
_entity_poly.entity_id
_entity_poly.type
_entity_poly.pdbx_seq_one_letter_code
_entity_poly.pdbx_strand_id
1 'polypeptide(L)'
;EVEVITCLGEYDSYEELIRESLKPNIKLNVIHRTNSPTTRKSRFVEQPYVRKMFEVYFFEDSPLDENTQKQLDKCIEDKIREFDLTIVTDFGHGMISDSTIDILEKGSRFLAVNAQSNSANHGYNLVTKYPIADYICIDAPEARLAVADKYSDIEVLISEKLTREIHCPNIAVTHGDSGCITYSKGEGIDS
;
A
#
# COMPACT_ATOMS: atom_id res chain seq x y z
N GLU A 1 -8.49 -4.23 -18.60
CA GLU A 1 -8.34 -2.79 -18.41
C GLU A 1 -7.91 -2.54 -16.97
N VAL A 2 -7.00 -1.60 -16.75
CA VAL A 2 -6.51 -1.20 -15.43
C VAL A 2 -6.79 0.28 -15.24
N GLU A 3 -7.32 0.66 -14.08
CA GLU A 3 -7.46 2.05 -13.69
C GLU A 3 -6.61 2.32 -12.46
N VAL A 4 -5.83 3.38 -12.51
CA VAL A 4 -4.96 3.81 -11.41
C VAL A 4 -5.51 5.12 -10.86
N ILE A 5 -5.71 5.18 -9.55
CA ILE A 5 -6.07 6.39 -8.82
C ILE A 5 -4.89 6.74 -7.91
N THR A 6 -4.36 7.94 -8.03
CA THR A 6 -3.19 8.38 -7.26
C THR A 6 -3.23 9.86 -6.96
N CYS A 7 -2.49 10.28 -5.92
CA CYS A 7 -2.24 11.69 -5.66
C CYS A 7 -0.88 12.11 -6.24
N LEU A 8 -0.88 13.21 -6.97
CA LEU A 8 0.34 13.90 -7.40
C LEU A 8 0.39 15.29 -6.74
N GLY A 9 1.57 15.86 -6.67
CA GLY A 9 1.74 17.20 -6.14
C GLY A 9 1.23 18.29 -7.09
N GLU A 10 0.86 19.42 -6.53
CA GLU A 10 0.50 20.63 -7.29
C GLU A 10 1.70 21.21 -8.02
N TYR A 11 2.90 21.05 -7.47
CA TYR A 11 4.16 21.40 -8.14
C TYR A 11 5.07 20.16 -8.24
N ASP A 12 6.02 20.17 -9.16
CA ASP A 12 6.84 19.01 -9.51
C ASP A 12 5.96 17.75 -9.72
N SER A 13 4.85 17.91 -10.45
CA SER A 13 3.83 16.87 -10.56
C SER A 13 4.32 15.64 -11.32
N TYR A 14 5.22 15.83 -12.29
CA TYR A 14 5.70 14.80 -13.22
C TYR A 14 4.58 14.03 -13.94
N GLU A 15 3.37 14.61 -13.97
CA GLU A 15 2.19 13.94 -14.52
C GLU A 15 2.34 13.58 -16.00
N GLU A 16 2.91 14.48 -16.80
CA GLU A 16 3.15 14.22 -18.23
C GLU A 16 4.09 13.01 -18.42
N LEU A 17 5.21 12.99 -17.71
CA LEU A 17 6.15 11.86 -17.73
C LEU A 17 5.49 10.54 -17.29
N ILE A 18 4.63 10.60 -16.27
CA ILE A 18 3.89 9.41 -15.79
C ILE A 18 2.93 8.94 -16.89
N ARG A 19 2.14 9.84 -17.48
CA ARG A 19 1.18 9.50 -18.54
C ARG A 19 1.86 8.91 -19.78
N GLU A 20 2.98 9.47 -20.19
CA GLU A 20 3.78 8.95 -21.32
C GLU A 20 4.38 7.57 -21.04
N SER A 21 4.66 7.25 -19.77
CA SER A 21 5.23 5.96 -19.35
C SER A 21 4.20 4.85 -19.23
N LEU A 22 2.89 5.19 -19.18
CA LEU A 22 1.83 4.20 -19.01
C LEU A 22 1.53 3.46 -20.32
N LYS A 23 1.18 2.18 -20.18
CA LYS A 23 0.72 1.38 -21.31
C LYS A 23 -0.71 1.79 -21.72
N PRO A 24 -1.11 1.58 -23.00
CA PRO A 24 -2.42 2.04 -23.51
C PRO A 24 -3.65 1.45 -22.80
N ASN A 25 -3.49 0.32 -22.10
CA ASN A 25 -4.56 -0.31 -21.33
C ASN A 25 -4.71 0.22 -19.90
N ILE A 26 -3.91 1.22 -19.50
CA ILE A 26 -3.91 1.82 -18.18
C ILE A 26 -4.52 3.22 -18.24
N LYS A 27 -5.54 3.46 -17.45
CA LYS A 27 -6.21 4.75 -17.28
C LYS A 27 -5.76 5.38 -15.97
N LEU A 28 -5.31 6.63 -16.02
CA LEU A 28 -4.80 7.34 -14.85
C LEU A 28 -5.77 8.42 -14.40
N ASN A 29 -6.21 8.35 -13.15
CA ASN A 29 -6.94 9.39 -12.45
C ASN A 29 -6.03 10.04 -11.42
N VAL A 30 -5.81 11.33 -11.56
CA VAL A 30 -4.94 12.11 -10.69
C VAL A 30 -5.78 13.02 -9.80
N ILE A 31 -5.49 12.97 -8.52
CA ILE A 31 -5.94 13.97 -7.53
C ILE A 31 -4.71 14.80 -7.18
N HIS A 32 -4.80 16.13 -7.31
CA HIS A 32 -3.67 17.00 -7.00
C HIS A 32 -3.71 17.42 -5.53
N ARG A 33 -2.62 17.15 -4.84
CA ARG A 33 -2.40 17.57 -3.47
C ARG A 33 -1.89 19.01 -3.46
N THR A 34 -2.64 19.90 -2.83
CA THR A 34 -2.31 21.32 -2.74
C THR A 34 -1.01 21.57 -1.95
N ASN A 35 -0.25 22.59 -2.36
CA ASN A 35 0.99 23.03 -1.70
C ASN A 35 2.02 21.91 -1.45
N SER A 36 2.08 20.91 -2.30
CA SER A 36 2.90 19.71 -2.11
C SER A 36 3.58 19.31 -3.41
N PRO A 37 4.81 18.75 -3.36
CA PRO A 37 5.41 18.09 -4.50
C PRO A 37 4.86 16.68 -4.67
N THR A 38 5.00 16.13 -5.86
CA THR A 38 4.85 14.67 -6.06
C THR A 38 5.95 13.94 -5.29
N THR A 39 5.56 12.88 -4.59
CA THR A 39 6.53 12.03 -3.88
C THR A 39 7.61 11.53 -4.84
N ARG A 40 8.86 11.88 -4.54
CA ARG A 40 10.02 11.46 -5.31
C ARG A 40 11.03 10.76 -4.42
N LYS A 41 11.42 9.57 -4.82
CA LYS A 41 12.42 8.76 -4.13
C LYS A 41 13.64 8.59 -5.06
N SER A 42 14.74 9.25 -4.73
CA SER A 42 15.99 9.19 -5.47
C SER A 42 16.97 8.23 -4.81
N ARG A 43 17.33 7.16 -5.51
CA ARG A 43 18.31 6.17 -5.04
C ARG A 43 19.66 6.40 -5.68
N PHE A 44 20.68 6.49 -4.84
CA PHE A 44 22.06 6.55 -5.28
C PHE A 44 22.66 5.16 -5.19
N VAL A 45 23.13 4.64 -6.32
CA VAL A 45 23.63 3.28 -6.45
C VAL A 45 25.09 3.30 -6.93
N GLU A 46 25.92 2.44 -6.35
CA GLU A 46 27.27 2.20 -6.82
C GLU A 46 27.23 1.28 -8.05
N GLN A 47 27.65 1.84 -9.19
CA GLN A 47 27.44 1.19 -10.49
C GLN A 47 28.06 -0.22 -10.63
N PRO A 48 29.30 -0.50 -10.22
CA PRO A 48 29.90 -1.83 -10.45
C PRO A 48 29.16 -2.96 -9.74
N TYR A 49 28.53 -2.66 -8.59
CA TYR A 49 27.91 -3.67 -7.73
C TYR A 49 26.40 -3.53 -7.62
N VAL A 50 25.81 -2.52 -8.27
CA VAL A 50 24.36 -2.17 -8.17
C VAL A 50 23.92 -2.05 -6.69
N ARG A 51 24.87 -1.63 -5.82
CA ARG A 51 24.63 -1.52 -4.38
C ARG A 51 24.02 -0.16 -4.06
N LYS A 52 22.90 -0.19 -3.36
CA LYS A 52 22.28 1.04 -2.84
C LYS A 52 23.19 1.66 -1.77
N MET A 53 23.60 2.90 -1.98
CA MET A 53 24.40 3.68 -1.03
C MET A 53 23.49 4.43 -0.05
N PHE A 54 22.59 5.27 -0.58
CA PHE A 54 21.61 6.03 0.21
C PHE A 54 20.42 6.42 -0.67
N GLU A 55 19.37 6.92 -0.02
CA GLU A 55 18.17 7.44 -0.66
C GLU A 55 17.85 8.84 -0.16
N VAL A 56 17.30 9.66 -1.03
CA VAL A 56 16.74 10.97 -0.71
C VAL A 56 15.26 10.98 -1.08
N TYR A 57 14.45 11.35 -0.13
CA TYR A 57 13.00 11.46 -0.29
C TYR A 57 12.58 12.91 -0.34
N PHE A 58 11.72 13.23 -1.31
CA PHE A 58 10.99 14.50 -1.37
C PHE A 58 9.51 14.12 -1.32
N PHE A 59 8.82 14.44 -0.26
CA PHE A 59 7.42 14.07 -0.08
C PHE A 59 6.78 14.91 1.01
N GLU A 60 5.47 14.89 1.03
CA GLU A 60 4.63 15.39 2.12
C GLU A 60 3.78 14.21 2.61
N ASP A 61 3.82 13.89 3.89
CA ASP A 61 3.17 12.72 4.49
C ASP A 61 2.02 13.08 5.45
N SER A 62 1.71 14.36 5.60
CA SER A 62 0.52 14.78 6.36
C SER A 62 -0.76 14.27 5.69
N PRO A 63 -1.86 14.12 6.41
CA PRO A 63 -3.16 13.80 5.80
C PRO A 63 -3.52 14.81 4.70
N LEU A 64 -4.27 14.37 3.69
CA LEU A 64 -4.84 15.26 2.69
C LEU A 64 -5.76 16.29 3.37
N ASP A 65 -5.84 17.50 2.81
CA ASP A 65 -6.86 18.44 3.23
C ASP A 65 -8.28 17.90 2.92
N GLU A 66 -9.27 18.40 3.64
CA GLU A 66 -10.63 17.88 3.59
C GLU A 66 -11.24 17.89 2.17
N ASN A 67 -10.91 18.90 1.36
CA ASN A 67 -11.44 19.01 0.01
C ASN A 67 -10.78 17.99 -0.95
N THR A 68 -9.46 17.87 -0.87
CA THR A 68 -8.69 16.88 -1.65
C THR A 68 -9.08 15.46 -1.25
N GLN A 69 -9.29 15.18 0.05
CA GLN A 69 -9.75 13.90 0.53
C GLN A 69 -11.14 13.55 -0.01
N LYS A 70 -12.09 14.48 0.01
CA LYS A 70 -13.44 14.27 -0.56
C LYS A 70 -13.40 13.99 -2.06
N GLN A 71 -12.50 14.66 -2.80
CA GLN A 71 -12.33 14.39 -4.23
C GLN A 71 -11.80 12.98 -4.49
N LEU A 72 -10.82 12.55 -3.69
CA LEU A 72 -10.27 11.19 -3.76
C LEU A 72 -11.33 10.14 -3.44
N ASP A 73 -11.99 10.29 -2.31
CA ASP A 73 -13.02 9.36 -1.82
C ASP A 73 -14.13 9.20 -2.83
N LYS A 74 -14.64 10.32 -3.38
CA LYS A 74 -15.64 10.30 -4.43
C LYS A 74 -15.15 9.62 -5.72
N CYS A 75 -13.91 9.90 -6.13
CA CYS A 75 -13.33 9.27 -7.33
C CYS A 75 -13.26 7.75 -7.18
N ILE A 76 -12.91 7.26 -5.98
CA ILE A 76 -12.88 5.82 -5.68
C ILE A 76 -14.31 5.26 -5.64
N GLU A 77 -15.22 5.89 -4.91
CA GLU A 77 -16.60 5.44 -4.75
C GLU A 77 -17.34 5.30 -6.09
N ASP A 78 -17.16 6.26 -6.99
CA ASP A 78 -17.80 6.28 -8.31
C ASP A 78 -17.35 5.11 -9.20
N LYS A 79 -16.18 4.51 -8.94
CA LYS A 79 -15.52 3.54 -9.84
C LYS A 79 -15.37 2.13 -9.27
N ILE A 80 -15.18 2.01 -7.96
CA ILE A 80 -14.72 0.79 -7.31
C ILE A 80 -15.57 -0.45 -7.65
N ARG A 81 -16.88 -0.28 -7.83
CA ARG A 81 -17.82 -1.37 -8.13
C ARG A 81 -17.76 -1.88 -9.57
N GLU A 82 -17.07 -1.16 -10.45
CA GLU A 82 -16.90 -1.55 -11.86
C GLU A 82 -15.80 -2.61 -12.04
N PHE A 83 -14.92 -2.77 -11.03
CA PHE A 83 -13.76 -3.65 -11.09
C PHE A 83 -13.95 -4.93 -10.27
N ASP A 84 -13.40 -6.03 -10.76
CA ASP A 84 -13.42 -7.31 -10.04
C ASP A 84 -12.36 -7.36 -8.94
N LEU A 85 -11.28 -6.58 -9.08
CA LEU A 85 -10.15 -6.53 -8.17
C LEU A 85 -9.76 -5.08 -7.88
N THR A 86 -9.68 -4.74 -6.60
CA THR A 86 -9.08 -3.50 -6.11
C THR A 86 -7.76 -3.81 -5.42
N ILE A 87 -6.68 -3.19 -5.86
CA ILE A 87 -5.36 -3.33 -5.24
C ILE A 87 -4.98 -2.00 -4.58
N VAL A 88 -4.73 -2.05 -3.29
CA VAL A 88 -4.20 -0.92 -2.52
C VAL A 88 -2.71 -1.11 -2.31
N THR A 89 -1.92 -0.12 -2.71
CA THR A 89 -0.49 -0.02 -2.41
C THR A 89 -0.26 1.21 -1.54
N ASP A 90 -0.22 1.00 -0.24
CA ASP A 90 -0.16 2.07 0.74
C ASP A 90 1.23 2.26 1.33
N PHE A 91 1.89 3.33 0.94
CA PHE A 91 3.22 3.70 1.41
C PHE A 91 3.21 4.63 2.64
N GLY A 92 2.04 4.94 3.19
CA GLY A 92 1.90 5.78 4.38
C GLY A 92 2.27 7.24 4.14
N HIS A 93 1.96 7.79 2.98
CA HIS A 93 2.21 9.19 2.64
C HIS A 93 0.93 10.04 2.69
N GLY A 94 0.03 9.72 3.62
CA GLY A 94 -1.15 10.54 3.94
C GLY A 94 -2.31 10.50 2.93
N MET A 95 -2.23 9.66 1.88
CA MET A 95 -3.29 9.57 0.87
C MET A 95 -4.51 8.79 1.38
N ILE A 96 -4.29 7.67 2.05
CA ILE A 96 -5.36 6.75 2.47
C ILE A 96 -5.79 7.08 3.90
N SER A 97 -6.98 7.64 4.03
CA SER A 97 -7.63 7.95 5.31
C SER A 97 -8.59 6.84 5.75
N ASP A 98 -9.12 6.94 6.96
CA ASP A 98 -10.14 6.00 7.47
C ASP A 98 -11.40 6.01 6.60
N SER A 99 -11.82 7.18 6.08
CA SER A 99 -12.96 7.26 5.15
C SER A 99 -12.69 6.52 3.84
N THR A 100 -11.46 6.63 3.33
CA THR A 100 -11.05 5.88 2.14
C THR A 100 -11.05 4.37 2.38
N ILE A 101 -10.55 3.93 3.54
CA ILE A 101 -10.57 2.50 3.92
C ILE A 101 -12.00 1.98 3.97
N ASP A 102 -12.90 2.71 4.60
CA ASP A 102 -14.33 2.39 4.65
C ASP A 102 -14.96 2.19 3.26
N ILE A 103 -14.62 3.04 2.30
CA ILE A 103 -15.09 2.94 0.90
C ILE A 103 -14.51 1.70 0.23
N LEU A 104 -13.20 1.45 0.41
CA LEU A 104 -12.50 0.30 -0.15
C LEU A 104 -13.09 -1.02 0.34
N GLU A 105 -13.30 -1.15 1.64
CA GLU A 105 -13.88 -2.36 2.26
C GLU A 105 -15.31 -2.64 1.83
N LYS A 106 -16.14 -1.58 1.75
CA LYS A 106 -17.57 -1.72 1.39
C LYS A 106 -17.83 -1.82 -0.11
N GLY A 107 -16.92 -1.27 -0.91
CA GLY A 107 -17.10 -1.13 -2.36
C GLY A 107 -16.43 -2.21 -3.19
N SER A 108 -15.29 -2.76 -2.74
CA SER A 108 -14.52 -3.75 -3.49
C SER A 108 -15.25 -5.09 -3.61
N ARG A 109 -15.16 -5.72 -4.77
CA ARG A 109 -15.56 -7.13 -4.96
C ARG A 109 -14.50 -8.08 -4.41
N PHE A 110 -13.24 -7.73 -4.60
CA PHE A 110 -12.06 -8.38 -4.03
C PHE A 110 -11.05 -7.29 -3.68
N LEU A 111 -10.68 -7.18 -2.40
CA LEU A 111 -9.73 -6.19 -1.89
C LEU A 111 -8.39 -6.84 -1.57
N ALA A 112 -7.37 -6.46 -2.33
CA ALA A 112 -5.99 -6.83 -2.07
C ALA A 112 -5.21 -5.64 -1.49
N VAL A 113 -4.48 -5.84 -0.40
CA VAL A 113 -3.78 -4.78 0.31
C VAL A 113 -2.29 -5.09 0.48
N ASN A 114 -1.47 -4.12 0.13
CA ASN A 114 -0.08 -4.00 0.57
C ASN A 114 0.09 -2.69 1.31
N ALA A 115 0.42 -2.74 2.59
CA ALA A 115 0.73 -1.58 3.41
C ALA A 115 2.21 -1.62 3.80
N GLN A 116 2.98 -0.64 3.36
CA GLN A 116 4.42 -0.56 3.58
C GLN A 116 4.77 0.31 4.79
N SER A 117 5.61 -0.25 5.67
CA SER A 117 6.38 0.55 6.63
C SER A 117 7.75 0.89 6.03
N ASN A 118 8.09 2.16 6.00
CA ASN A 118 9.38 2.65 5.52
C ASN A 118 10.12 3.44 6.61
N SER A 119 11.32 3.91 6.32
CA SER A 119 12.14 4.62 7.31
C SER A 119 11.54 5.95 7.79
N ALA A 120 10.64 6.55 7.03
CA ALA A 120 9.99 7.81 7.38
C ALA A 120 8.74 7.60 8.27
N ASN A 121 8.03 6.48 8.11
CA ASN A 121 6.79 6.18 8.83
C ASN A 121 6.87 4.87 9.64
N HIS A 122 8.05 4.48 10.09
CA HIS A 122 8.28 3.20 10.76
C HIS A 122 7.33 2.98 11.95
N GLY A 123 6.43 2.00 11.83
CA GLY A 123 5.42 1.68 12.83
C GLY A 123 4.16 2.55 12.80
N TYR A 124 4.08 3.57 11.95
CA TYR A 124 2.89 4.45 11.82
C TYR A 124 1.96 4.06 10.66
N ASN A 125 2.42 3.26 9.72
CA ASN A 125 1.60 2.75 8.62
C ASN A 125 1.55 1.22 8.66
N LEU A 126 0.70 0.68 9.51
CA LEU A 126 0.57 -0.75 9.72
C LEU A 126 -0.59 -1.32 8.87
N VAL A 127 -0.44 -2.56 8.43
CA VAL A 127 -1.50 -3.26 7.69
C VAL A 127 -2.78 -3.44 8.52
N THR A 128 -2.68 -3.40 9.85
CA THR A 128 -3.82 -3.48 10.79
C THR A 128 -4.79 -2.31 10.68
N LYS A 129 -4.43 -1.22 9.97
CA LYS A 129 -5.40 -0.17 9.66
C LYS A 129 -6.47 -0.62 8.64
N TYR A 130 -6.27 -1.76 7.98
CA TYR A 130 -7.24 -2.41 7.10
C TYR A 130 -7.85 -3.62 7.81
N PRO A 131 -8.91 -3.44 8.61
CA PRO A 131 -9.49 -4.52 9.40
C PRO A 131 -10.10 -5.64 8.56
N ILE A 132 -10.48 -5.37 7.31
CA ILE A 132 -11.06 -6.34 6.39
C ILE A 132 -10.34 -6.27 5.03
N ALA A 133 -9.88 -7.41 4.55
CA ALA A 133 -9.35 -7.58 3.19
C ALA A 133 -9.54 -9.01 2.72
N ASP A 134 -9.55 -9.25 1.42
CA ASP A 134 -9.61 -10.61 0.84
C ASP A 134 -8.22 -11.21 0.68
N TYR A 135 -7.22 -10.35 0.48
CA TYR A 135 -5.83 -10.73 0.34
C TYR A 135 -4.89 -9.65 0.90
N ILE A 136 -3.90 -10.06 1.65
CA ILE A 136 -2.83 -9.19 2.15
C ILE A 136 -1.48 -9.74 1.70
N CYS A 137 -0.60 -8.85 1.21
CA CYS A 137 0.79 -9.18 0.93
C CYS A 137 1.69 -8.12 1.57
N ILE A 138 2.51 -8.53 2.54
CA ILE A 138 3.45 -7.67 3.28
C ILE A 138 4.79 -8.39 3.47
N ASP A 139 5.81 -7.68 3.95
CA ASP A 139 7.06 -8.34 4.31
C ASP A 139 7.08 -8.79 5.79
N ALA A 140 8.01 -9.65 6.15
CA ALA A 140 8.13 -10.18 7.51
C ALA A 140 8.38 -9.09 8.57
N PRO A 141 9.22 -8.06 8.36
CA PRO A 141 9.32 -6.90 9.22
C PRO A 141 7.98 -6.18 9.44
N GLU A 142 7.19 -5.97 8.40
CA GLU A 142 5.87 -5.32 8.46
C GLU A 142 4.86 -6.17 9.24
N ALA A 143 4.84 -7.48 9.02
CA ALA A 143 4.03 -8.41 9.77
C ALA A 143 4.36 -8.38 11.28
N ARG A 144 5.66 -8.33 11.62
CA ARG A 144 6.11 -8.21 13.02
C ARG A 144 5.71 -6.89 13.66
N LEU A 145 5.83 -5.79 12.93
CA LEU A 145 5.40 -4.47 13.40
C LEU A 145 3.89 -4.43 13.64
N ALA A 146 3.11 -5.03 12.73
CA ALA A 146 1.66 -5.02 12.78
C ALA A 146 1.09 -5.61 14.09
N VAL A 147 1.76 -6.62 14.66
CA VAL A 147 1.34 -7.29 15.92
C VAL A 147 2.30 -7.03 17.08
N ALA A 148 3.24 -6.08 16.93
CA ALA A 148 4.25 -5.73 17.94
C ALA A 148 5.04 -6.96 18.47
N ASP A 149 5.35 -7.92 17.60
CA ASP A 149 6.05 -9.15 17.97
C ASP A 149 7.33 -9.34 17.14
N LYS A 150 8.45 -9.20 17.81
CA LYS A 150 9.78 -9.29 17.21
C LYS A 150 10.32 -10.71 17.10
N TYR A 151 9.86 -11.64 17.95
CA TYR A 151 10.60 -12.87 18.24
C TYR A 151 9.87 -14.16 17.86
N SER A 152 8.55 -14.19 17.75
CA SER A 152 7.80 -15.39 17.38
C SER A 152 8.18 -15.88 15.97
N ASP A 153 8.03 -17.17 15.75
CA ASP A 153 8.11 -17.73 14.39
C ASP A 153 7.07 -17.06 13.49
N ILE A 154 7.43 -16.84 12.24
CA ILE A 154 6.60 -16.07 11.32
C ILE A 154 5.27 -16.79 11.03
N GLU A 155 5.27 -18.11 11.00
CA GLU A 155 4.07 -18.93 10.82
C GLU A 155 3.08 -18.74 11.97
N VAL A 156 3.58 -18.80 13.23
CA VAL A 156 2.78 -18.54 14.44
C VAL A 156 2.26 -17.10 14.45
N LEU A 157 3.11 -16.16 14.04
CA LEU A 157 2.74 -14.75 13.96
C LEU A 157 1.56 -14.54 13.00
N ILE A 158 1.61 -15.16 11.82
CA ILE A 158 0.55 -15.06 10.82
C ILE A 158 -0.71 -15.74 11.31
N SER A 159 -0.62 -17.04 11.66
CA SER A 159 -1.78 -17.89 11.93
C SER A 159 -2.51 -17.55 13.23
N GLU A 160 -1.79 -17.07 14.26
CA GLU A 160 -2.36 -16.86 15.58
C GLU A 160 -2.52 -15.39 15.99
N LYS A 161 -1.72 -14.47 15.42
CA LYS A 161 -1.72 -13.07 15.83
C LYS A 161 -2.31 -12.17 14.75
N LEU A 162 -1.75 -12.18 13.55
CA LEU A 162 -2.21 -11.30 12.48
C LEU A 162 -3.67 -11.58 12.08
N THR A 163 -4.07 -12.87 12.05
CA THR A 163 -5.46 -13.30 11.78
C THR A 163 -6.45 -12.92 12.87
N ARG A 164 -6.01 -12.52 14.05
CA ARG A 164 -6.88 -11.97 15.11
C ARG A 164 -7.11 -10.47 14.95
N GLU A 165 -6.10 -9.76 14.42
CA GLU A 165 -6.16 -8.31 14.22
C GLU A 165 -6.87 -7.95 12.91
N ILE A 166 -6.76 -8.81 11.88
CA ILE A 166 -7.28 -8.53 10.54
C ILE A 166 -8.16 -9.71 10.08
N HIS A 167 -9.34 -9.38 9.61
CA HIS A 167 -10.23 -10.35 8.96
C HIS A 167 -9.82 -10.51 7.49
N CYS A 168 -8.85 -11.37 7.23
CA CYS A 168 -8.33 -11.67 5.90
C CYS A 168 -8.17 -13.18 5.70
N PRO A 169 -8.84 -13.79 4.71
CA PRO A 169 -8.73 -15.23 4.47
C PRO A 169 -7.42 -15.65 3.81
N ASN A 170 -6.72 -14.75 3.12
CA ASN A 170 -5.50 -15.08 2.38
C ASN A 170 -4.40 -14.06 2.68
N ILE A 171 -3.29 -14.51 3.26
CA ILE A 171 -2.16 -13.68 3.63
C ILE A 171 -0.89 -14.26 3.04
N ALA A 172 -0.08 -13.42 2.41
CA ALA A 172 1.26 -13.74 1.96
C ALA A 172 2.27 -12.85 2.68
N VAL A 173 3.29 -13.45 3.26
CA VAL A 173 4.38 -12.73 3.91
C VAL A 173 5.70 -13.07 3.23
N THR A 174 6.30 -12.08 2.59
CA THR A 174 7.62 -12.23 1.94
C THR A 174 8.72 -12.17 2.97
N HIS A 175 9.75 -13.05 2.83
CA HIS A 175 10.82 -13.20 3.81
C HIS A 175 12.19 -13.16 3.13
N GLY A 176 12.41 -12.20 2.26
CA GLY A 176 13.67 -11.98 1.57
C GLY A 176 14.13 -13.20 0.77
N ASP A 177 15.35 -13.66 1.02
CA ASP A 177 15.95 -14.84 0.40
C ASP A 177 15.38 -16.17 0.92
N SER A 178 14.63 -16.15 2.02
CA SER A 178 13.91 -17.31 2.55
C SER A 178 12.57 -17.57 1.86
N GLY A 179 12.18 -16.74 0.88
CA GLY A 179 10.99 -16.96 0.05
C GLY A 179 9.73 -16.26 0.57
N CYS A 180 8.61 -16.96 0.55
CA CYS A 180 7.30 -16.42 0.93
C CYS A 180 6.51 -17.47 1.70
N ILE A 181 5.92 -17.05 2.80
CA ILE A 181 5.00 -17.86 3.59
C ILE A 181 3.58 -17.41 3.27
N THR A 182 2.71 -18.37 2.95
CA THR A 182 1.30 -18.10 2.66
C THR A 182 0.40 -18.74 3.70
N TYR A 183 -0.71 -18.07 3.97
CA TYR A 183 -1.78 -18.56 4.82
C TYR A 183 -3.09 -18.48 4.07
N SER A 184 -3.86 -19.57 4.09
CA SER A 184 -5.24 -19.60 3.60
C SER A 184 -6.16 -20.16 4.69
N LYS A 185 -7.25 -19.43 4.94
CA LYS A 185 -8.25 -19.86 5.94
C LYS A 185 -8.88 -21.20 5.54
N GLY A 186 -8.64 -22.22 6.33
CA GLY A 186 -9.13 -23.60 6.08
C GLY A 186 -8.08 -24.56 5.54
N GLU A 187 -7.01 -24.05 4.90
CA GLU A 187 -5.90 -24.87 4.41
C GLU A 187 -4.67 -24.77 5.33
N GLY A 188 -4.53 -23.63 6.04
CA GLY A 188 -3.42 -23.38 6.94
C GLY A 188 -2.27 -22.64 6.28
N ILE A 189 -1.03 -22.95 6.71
CA ILE A 189 0.21 -22.33 6.24
C ILE A 189 0.90 -23.23 5.22
N ASP A 190 1.47 -22.58 4.18
CA ASP A 190 2.37 -23.17 3.20
C ASP A 190 3.62 -22.28 3.04
N SER A 191 4.82 -22.87 2.91
CA SER A 191 6.12 -22.19 2.90
C SER A 191 7.11 -22.80 1.93
#